data_717585fa66b1830e96d8569722616669
#
_entry.id   717585fa66b1830e96d8569722616669
#
_cell.length_a   1.000
_cell.length_b   1.000
_cell.length_c   1.000
_cell.angle_alpha   90.00
_cell.angle_beta   90.00
_cell.angle_gamma   90.00
#
_symmetry.space_group_name_H-M   'P 1'
#
loop_
_entity.id
_entity.type
_entity.pdbx_description
1 polymer ?
#
loop_
_entity_poly.entity_id
_entity_poly.type
_entity_poly.pdbx_seq_one_letter_code
_entity_poly.pdbx_strand_id
1 'polypeptide(L)'
;MKRLACLMPLALLAPTAAEAQQAPVGSMNSLDLQKARADALKTKGHRRAYTRVFDLSGLPDYKPAAPMTGVIRQWGSNYLADSPLEDYFEEAFRKHHPNVRFQNKLESTFIGMAGLYTKQADLAPMGRRPSWEELQAYQRVMGSLPAEIMMATGSYDVSGWSFALVPFVHKDNPLSKLTIEQLDGIFGAQRDGGWNLNSWDESAARGPEKNIRTWGQLGLTGEWADKPIKVLAYTLNFHFPRDFAEKVFGGGYKWNETLTEYSNKVRASDGDYGKLWNAGDQMMEDLGKDKYAITYTAMLYAGKPNVKTVPLAKTAAGPYHMPTLETVQARQYPLTREVYFYANRKPGEKLDPLIAEYLRFAVSRQGQELVMKDGKYLPLTAEAARAQLIEIEKLGAASRGEGG
;
A
#
# COMPACT_ATOMS: atom_id res chain seq x y z
N MET A 1 42.57 44.01 -58.61
CA MET A 1 41.94 42.80 -58.01
C MET A 1 41.11 43.22 -56.80
N LYS A 2 39.81 43.45 -56.99
CA LYS A 2 38.88 43.87 -55.92
C LYS A 2 38.18 42.63 -55.40
N ARG A 3 38.35 42.29 -54.10
CA ARG A 3 37.61 41.24 -53.44
C ARG A 3 36.28 41.82 -52.96
N LEU A 4 35.18 41.29 -53.49
CA LEU A 4 33.81 41.55 -52.99
C LEU A 4 33.61 40.70 -51.76
N ALA A 5 33.35 41.34 -50.61
CA ALA A 5 32.89 40.67 -49.40
C ALA A 5 31.35 40.55 -49.43
N CYS A 6 30.84 39.35 -49.46
CA CYS A 6 29.45 39.05 -49.41
C CYS A 6 29.03 39.05 -47.93
N LEU A 7 28.28 40.07 -47.48
CA LEU A 7 27.62 40.14 -46.19
C LEU A 7 26.29 39.40 -46.28
N MET A 8 26.23 38.20 -45.68
CA MET A 8 24.94 37.53 -45.38
C MET A 8 24.29 38.19 -44.14
N PRO A 9 23.01 38.51 -44.22
CA PRO A 9 22.30 38.98 -43.03
C PRO A 9 22.06 37.80 -42.07
N LEU A 10 22.56 37.96 -40.82
CA LEU A 10 22.25 37.07 -39.72
C LEU A 10 20.81 37.32 -39.30
N ALA A 11 19.90 36.43 -39.69
CA ALA A 11 18.52 36.44 -39.19
C ALA A 11 18.56 36.06 -37.71
N LEU A 12 18.31 37.02 -36.83
CA LEU A 12 18.01 36.77 -35.43
C LEU A 12 16.68 35.99 -35.36
N LEU A 13 16.78 34.69 -35.17
CA LEU A 13 15.64 33.91 -34.71
C LEU A 13 15.37 34.32 -33.24
N ALA A 14 14.32 35.15 -33.06
CA ALA A 14 13.78 35.35 -31.72
C ALA A 14 13.36 33.98 -31.15
N PRO A 15 13.68 33.70 -29.89
CA PRO A 15 13.16 32.50 -29.27
C PRO A 15 11.64 32.60 -29.23
N THR A 16 10.95 31.76 -30.00
CA THR A 16 9.54 31.50 -29.78
C THR A 16 9.38 31.12 -28.34
N ALA A 17 8.56 31.88 -27.59
CA ALA A 17 8.16 31.51 -26.26
C ALA A 17 7.70 30.05 -26.34
N ALA A 18 8.43 29.14 -25.66
CA ALA A 18 7.98 27.79 -25.54
C ALA A 18 6.63 27.90 -24.81
N GLU A 19 5.54 27.66 -25.54
CA GLU A 19 4.24 27.43 -24.93
C GLU A 19 4.50 26.35 -23.88
N ALA A 20 4.35 26.72 -22.62
CA ALA A 20 4.40 25.77 -21.53
C ALA A 20 3.36 24.72 -21.88
N GLN A 21 3.82 23.56 -22.34
CA GLN A 21 2.97 22.45 -22.72
C GLN A 21 2.15 22.11 -21.49
N GLN A 22 0.90 22.57 -21.45
CA GLN A 22 -0.04 22.21 -20.39
C GLN A 22 -0.07 20.69 -20.33
N ALA A 23 0.22 20.15 -19.17
CA ALA A 23 0.15 18.72 -18.96
C ALA A 23 -1.22 18.22 -19.48
N PRO A 24 -1.28 17.09 -20.22
CA PRO A 24 -2.52 16.61 -20.80
C PRO A 24 -3.62 16.55 -19.75
N VAL A 25 -4.83 16.99 -20.09
CA VAL A 25 -6.00 16.89 -19.21
C VAL A 25 -6.09 15.44 -18.72
N GLY A 26 -6.03 15.24 -17.38
CA GLY A 26 -5.96 13.91 -16.78
C GLY A 26 -4.55 13.43 -16.39
N SER A 27 -3.47 14.21 -16.61
CA SER A 27 -2.15 13.86 -16.06
C SER A 27 -2.16 13.91 -14.52
N MET A 28 -1.32 13.09 -13.87
CA MET A 28 -1.23 13.05 -12.39
C MET A 28 -0.85 14.40 -11.76
N ASN A 29 -0.30 15.32 -12.52
CA ASN A 29 0.18 16.64 -12.09
C ASN A 29 -0.71 17.79 -12.56
N SER A 30 -1.86 17.52 -13.21
CA SER A 30 -2.76 18.60 -13.64
C SER A 30 -3.37 19.32 -12.43
N LEU A 31 -3.54 20.64 -12.56
CA LEU A 31 -4.17 21.46 -11.51
C LEU A 31 -5.60 20.97 -11.20
N ASP A 32 -6.34 20.56 -12.23
CA ASP A 32 -7.70 20.04 -12.09
C ASP A 32 -7.73 18.73 -11.28
N LEU A 33 -6.75 17.85 -11.50
CA LEU A 33 -6.62 16.64 -10.69
C LEU A 33 -6.30 16.95 -9.24
N GLN A 34 -5.44 17.95 -8.98
CA GLN A 34 -5.11 18.39 -7.61
C GLN A 34 -6.35 18.95 -6.91
N LYS A 35 -7.13 19.80 -7.60
CA LYS A 35 -8.40 20.36 -7.07
C LYS A 35 -9.41 19.26 -6.81
N ALA A 36 -9.63 18.35 -7.76
CA ALA A 36 -10.56 17.23 -7.60
C ALA A 36 -10.17 16.30 -6.43
N ARG A 37 -8.86 16.09 -6.22
CA ARG A 37 -8.35 15.37 -5.04
C ARG A 37 -8.62 16.11 -3.74
N ALA A 38 -8.36 17.42 -3.70
CA ALA A 38 -8.61 18.23 -2.52
C ALA A 38 -10.08 18.21 -2.11
N ASP A 39 -11.00 18.28 -3.08
CA ASP A 39 -12.44 18.18 -2.80
C ASP A 39 -12.86 16.78 -2.35
N ALA A 40 -12.30 15.72 -2.94
CA ALA A 40 -12.53 14.37 -2.47
C ALA A 40 -12.04 14.16 -1.03
N LEU A 41 -11.00 14.88 -0.61
CA LEU A 41 -10.50 14.86 0.76
C LEU A 41 -11.44 15.56 1.77
N LYS A 42 -12.13 16.63 1.37
CA LYS A 42 -13.10 17.34 2.23
C LYS A 42 -14.24 16.43 2.70
N THR A 43 -14.56 15.38 1.95
CA THR A 43 -15.64 14.44 2.27
C THR A 43 -15.16 13.19 3.04
N LYS A 44 -13.88 13.10 3.39
CA LYS A 44 -13.29 11.91 4.04
C LYS A 44 -13.96 11.50 5.33
N GLY A 45 -14.30 12.44 6.19
CA GLY A 45 -14.97 12.17 7.47
C GLY A 45 -16.36 11.53 7.32
N HIS A 46 -17.01 11.67 6.16
CA HIS A 46 -18.32 11.11 5.84
C HIS A 46 -18.24 9.77 5.09
N ARG A 47 -17.07 9.20 4.91
CA ARG A 47 -16.92 7.92 4.21
C ARG A 47 -17.43 6.77 5.07
N ARG A 48 -17.98 5.75 4.41
CA ARG A 48 -18.41 4.51 5.05
C ARG A 48 -17.31 3.97 5.98
N ALA A 49 -17.73 3.53 7.15
CA ALA A 49 -16.88 2.86 8.14
C ALA A 49 -17.49 1.49 8.47
N TYR A 50 -16.69 0.59 9.02
CA TYR A 50 -17.20 -0.66 9.56
C TYR A 50 -18.04 -0.35 10.81
N THR A 51 -19.21 -0.96 10.88
CA THR A 51 -20.08 -0.94 12.08
C THR A 51 -20.08 -2.31 12.77
N ARG A 52 -19.39 -3.29 12.19
CA ARG A 52 -19.27 -4.63 12.74
C ARG A 52 -18.43 -4.60 14.01
N VAL A 53 -18.94 -5.24 15.05
CA VAL A 53 -18.19 -5.51 16.29
C VAL A 53 -17.42 -6.81 16.11
N PHE A 54 -16.10 -6.75 16.30
CA PHE A 54 -15.22 -7.92 16.30
C PHE A 54 -15.00 -8.37 17.75
N ASP A 55 -14.87 -9.67 17.96
CA ASP A 55 -14.47 -10.21 19.27
C ASP A 55 -13.00 -9.93 19.51
N LEU A 56 -12.71 -9.06 20.48
CA LEU A 56 -11.36 -8.68 20.90
C LEU A 56 -10.99 -9.28 22.28
N SER A 57 -11.83 -10.15 22.84
CA SER A 57 -11.62 -10.73 24.18
C SER A 57 -10.32 -11.54 24.30
N GLY A 58 -9.87 -12.13 23.21
CA GLY A 58 -8.62 -12.89 23.15
C GLY A 58 -7.34 -12.03 23.02
N LEU A 59 -7.45 -10.69 22.87
CA LEU A 59 -6.30 -9.80 22.78
C LEU A 59 -5.75 -9.51 24.19
N PRO A 60 -4.42 -9.33 24.31
CA PRO A 60 -3.79 -8.94 25.57
C PRO A 60 -4.25 -7.55 26.02
N ASP A 61 -4.54 -7.42 27.34
CA ASP A 61 -4.85 -6.13 27.94
C ASP A 61 -3.61 -5.24 28.02
N TYR A 62 -3.81 -3.94 27.79
CA TYR A 62 -2.79 -2.94 28.10
C TYR A 62 -2.63 -2.76 29.60
N LYS A 63 -1.42 -2.97 30.08
CA LYS A 63 -1.05 -2.79 31.50
C LYS A 63 0.22 -1.96 31.56
N PRO A 64 0.11 -0.62 31.72
CA PRO A 64 1.29 0.23 31.83
C PRO A 64 2.08 -0.09 33.10
N ALA A 65 3.40 -0.20 32.98
CA ALA A 65 4.27 -0.49 34.13
C ALA A 65 4.41 0.74 35.05
N ALA A 66 4.51 1.94 34.47
CA ALA A 66 4.58 3.22 35.15
C ALA A 66 4.17 4.35 34.20
N PRO A 67 3.76 5.53 34.72
CA PRO A 67 3.53 6.70 33.90
C PRO A 67 4.80 7.12 33.17
N MET A 68 4.67 7.37 31.87
CA MET A 68 5.76 7.86 31.01
C MET A 68 5.66 9.36 30.83
N THR A 69 6.79 9.99 30.45
CA THR A 69 6.89 11.40 30.10
C THR A 69 7.71 11.56 28.84
N GLY A 70 7.43 12.58 28.03
CA GLY A 70 8.22 12.87 26.84
C GLY A 70 7.38 13.31 25.65
N VAL A 71 8.00 13.28 24.48
CA VAL A 71 7.38 13.64 23.22
C VAL A 71 7.53 12.50 22.24
N ILE A 72 6.44 12.09 21.60
CA ILE A 72 6.43 11.15 20.48
C ILE A 72 6.27 11.95 19.20
N ARG A 73 7.30 11.94 18.34
CA ARG A 73 7.28 12.62 17.06
C ARG A 73 6.93 11.61 15.97
N GLN A 74 5.82 11.85 15.25
CA GLN A 74 5.34 10.94 14.21
C GLN A 74 5.40 11.60 12.84
N TRP A 75 6.14 11.02 11.90
CA TRP A 75 6.13 11.40 10.49
C TRP A 75 5.70 10.22 9.64
N GLY A 76 4.70 10.40 8.77
CA GLY A 76 4.30 9.27 7.94
C GLY A 76 2.95 9.42 7.28
N SER A 77 2.29 8.28 7.13
CA SER A 77 1.05 8.16 6.42
C SER A 77 -0.10 8.84 7.14
N ASN A 78 -0.94 9.45 6.35
CA ASN A 78 -2.17 10.05 6.79
C ASN A 78 -3.26 9.02 7.22
N TYR A 79 -2.98 7.72 7.25
CA TYR A 79 -3.99 6.74 7.64
C TYR A 79 -4.51 6.94 9.07
N LEU A 80 -3.68 7.49 9.95
CA LEU A 80 -4.11 7.88 11.29
C LEU A 80 -4.94 9.18 11.27
N ALA A 81 -4.52 10.16 10.47
CA ALA A 81 -5.14 11.50 10.42
C ALA A 81 -6.34 11.58 9.44
N ASP A 82 -6.60 10.54 8.64
CA ASP A 82 -7.73 10.51 7.68
C ASP A 82 -9.10 10.30 8.35
N SER A 83 -9.10 10.02 9.64
CA SER A 83 -10.23 9.80 10.52
C SER A 83 -9.85 10.23 11.93
N PRO A 84 -10.74 10.13 12.93
CA PRO A 84 -10.40 10.42 14.32
C PRO A 84 -9.43 9.44 15.00
N LEU A 85 -8.87 8.45 14.30
CA LEU A 85 -8.07 7.38 14.90
C LEU A 85 -6.84 7.92 15.64
N GLU A 86 -6.17 8.92 15.08
CA GLU A 86 -5.04 9.60 15.74
C GLU A 86 -5.44 10.17 17.09
N ASP A 87 -6.50 10.98 17.11
CA ASP A 87 -7.01 11.60 18.35
C ASP A 87 -7.39 10.51 19.38
N TYR A 88 -8.04 9.44 18.94
CA TYR A 88 -8.43 8.33 19.83
C TYR A 88 -7.21 7.68 20.47
N PHE A 89 -6.16 7.40 19.71
CA PHE A 89 -4.93 6.82 20.24
C PHE A 89 -4.26 7.76 21.24
N GLU A 90 -4.11 9.03 20.89
CA GLU A 90 -3.46 10.01 21.75
C GLU A 90 -4.21 10.26 23.06
N GLU A 91 -5.52 10.47 22.96
CA GLU A 91 -6.37 10.68 24.15
C GLU A 91 -6.34 9.48 25.09
N ALA A 92 -6.48 8.26 24.54
CA ALA A 92 -6.50 7.06 25.35
C ALA A 92 -5.13 6.75 25.96
N PHE A 93 -4.02 6.95 25.23
CA PHE A 93 -2.67 6.79 25.76
C PHE A 93 -2.37 7.79 26.87
N ARG A 94 -2.75 9.08 26.71
CA ARG A 94 -2.58 10.11 27.73
C ARG A 94 -3.37 9.87 29.03
N LYS A 95 -4.44 9.07 29.02
CA LYS A 95 -5.11 8.67 30.27
C LYS A 95 -4.20 7.88 31.22
N HIS A 96 -3.25 7.13 30.66
CA HIS A 96 -2.24 6.39 31.40
C HIS A 96 -0.93 7.15 31.57
N HIS A 97 -0.61 8.06 30.61
CA HIS A 97 0.65 8.78 30.51
C HIS A 97 0.40 10.29 30.29
N PRO A 98 -0.12 11.02 31.29
CA PRO A 98 -0.64 12.38 31.13
C PRO A 98 0.43 13.41 30.71
N ASN A 99 1.70 13.10 30.93
CA ASN A 99 2.83 13.98 30.59
C ASN A 99 3.44 13.68 29.22
N VAL A 100 2.82 12.81 28.42
CA VAL A 100 3.25 12.54 27.04
C VAL A 100 2.57 13.51 26.09
N ARG A 101 3.36 14.05 25.16
CA ARG A 101 2.90 14.93 24.08
C ARG A 101 3.20 14.27 22.74
N PHE A 102 2.42 14.62 21.73
CA PHE A 102 2.61 14.18 20.36
C PHE A 102 2.93 15.36 19.45
N GLN A 103 3.78 15.13 18.45
CA GLN A 103 4.11 16.06 17.39
C GLN A 103 4.01 15.30 16.05
N ASN A 104 2.96 15.61 15.30
CA ASN A 104 2.56 14.82 14.15
C ASN A 104 2.79 15.58 12.83
N LYS A 105 3.35 14.86 11.84
CA LYS A 105 3.41 15.25 10.45
C LYS A 105 2.95 14.06 9.61
N LEU A 106 1.62 13.87 9.52
CA LEU A 106 0.96 12.70 8.94
C LEU A 106 0.41 13.04 7.54
N GLU A 107 1.29 13.35 6.61
CA GLU A 107 0.93 13.80 5.26
C GLU A 107 1.03 12.70 4.22
N SER A 108 2.03 11.82 4.34
CA SER A 108 2.32 10.78 3.35
C SER A 108 3.24 9.70 3.88
N THR A 109 3.01 8.45 3.49
CA THR A 109 3.92 7.33 3.75
C THR A 109 5.37 7.63 3.32
N PHE A 110 5.57 8.39 2.24
CA PHE A 110 6.91 8.69 1.71
C PHE A 110 7.81 9.49 2.64
N ILE A 111 7.26 10.24 3.59
CA ILE A 111 8.09 11.01 4.54
C ILE A 111 8.49 10.19 5.77
N GLY A 112 7.85 9.03 6.00
CA GLY A 112 8.02 8.24 7.22
C GLY A 112 9.47 7.82 7.45
N MET A 113 10.04 7.07 6.50
CA MET A 113 11.42 6.59 6.62
C MET A 113 12.43 7.75 6.66
N ALA A 114 12.21 8.81 5.88
CA ALA A 114 13.05 10.01 5.92
C ALA A 114 13.00 10.68 7.30
N GLY A 115 11.83 10.80 7.91
CA GLY A 115 11.66 11.30 9.28
C GLY A 115 12.48 10.50 10.30
N LEU A 116 12.47 9.18 10.18
CA LEU A 116 13.22 8.30 11.08
C LEU A 116 14.74 8.47 10.93
N TYR A 117 15.32 8.27 9.73
CA TYR A 117 16.78 8.30 9.60
C TYR A 117 17.38 9.71 9.73
N THR A 118 16.59 10.77 9.50
CA THR A 118 17.01 12.16 9.82
C THR A 118 16.78 12.54 11.28
N LYS A 119 16.21 11.63 12.10
CA LYS A 119 15.90 11.83 13.54
C LYS A 119 14.91 12.96 13.79
N GLN A 120 14.10 13.32 12.80
CA GLN A 120 12.99 14.26 12.95
C GLN A 120 11.74 13.56 13.52
N ALA A 121 11.65 12.24 13.39
CA ALA A 121 10.60 11.43 13.95
C ALA A 121 11.19 10.27 14.78
N ASP A 122 10.41 9.82 15.75
CA ASP A 122 10.68 8.63 16.56
C ASP A 122 9.89 7.44 16.06
N LEU A 123 8.73 7.73 15.45
CA LEU A 123 7.78 6.76 14.94
C LEU A 123 7.31 7.14 13.55
N ALA A 124 7.18 6.16 12.66
CA ALA A 124 6.65 6.36 11.32
C ALA A 124 5.45 5.42 11.07
N PRO A 125 4.21 5.95 11.16
CA PRO A 125 3.04 5.23 10.67
C PRO A 125 3.09 5.13 9.15
N MET A 126 2.96 3.90 8.60
CA MET A 126 3.05 3.64 7.17
C MET A 126 1.94 2.71 6.70
N GLY A 127 1.27 3.07 5.61
CA GLY A 127 0.20 2.28 4.99
C GLY A 127 0.71 1.17 4.06
N ARG A 128 2.02 0.96 3.99
CA ARG A 128 2.73 -0.08 3.27
C ARG A 128 4.06 -0.37 3.93
N ARG A 129 4.71 -1.45 3.55
CA ARG A 129 6.12 -1.62 3.88
C ARG A 129 7.01 -0.61 3.17
N PRO A 130 8.15 -0.23 3.75
CA PRO A 130 9.15 0.58 3.08
C PRO A 130 9.66 -0.13 1.82
N SER A 131 10.01 0.65 0.80
CA SER A 131 10.68 0.09 -0.36
C SER A 131 12.14 -0.27 -0.02
N TRP A 132 12.76 -1.10 -0.88
CA TRP A 132 14.16 -1.47 -0.68
C TRP A 132 15.09 -0.24 -0.68
N GLU A 133 14.79 0.80 -1.47
CA GLU A 133 15.54 2.05 -1.48
C GLU A 133 15.43 2.80 -0.16
N GLU A 134 14.22 2.86 0.41
CA GLU A 134 13.97 3.47 1.72
C GLU A 134 14.69 2.70 2.84
N LEU A 135 14.69 1.37 2.78
CA LEU A 135 15.39 0.52 3.75
C LEU A 135 16.91 0.63 3.62
N GLN A 136 17.47 0.69 2.40
CA GLN A 136 18.89 0.92 2.20
C GLN A 136 19.35 2.29 2.69
N ALA A 137 18.55 3.34 2.42
CA ALA A 137 18.85 4.68 2.93
C ALA A 137 18.84 4.70 4.47
N TYR A 138 17.80 4.08 5.09
CA TYR A 138 17.71 3.96 6.53
C TYR A 138 18.91 3.20 7.12
N GLN A 139 19.22 2.01 6.60
CA GLN A 139 20.33 1.18 7.09
C GLN A 139 21.68 1.86 6.96
N ARG A 140 21.91 2.62 5.88
CA ARG A 140 23.16 3.37 5.69
C ARG A 140 23.38 4.41 6.78
N VAL A 141 22.31 5.03 7.27
CA VAL A 141 22.39 6.07 8.31
C VAL A 141 22.36 5.48 9.72
N MET A 142 21.50 4.47 9.94
CA MET A 142 21.21 3.94 11.28
C MET A 142 22.00 2.69 11.64
N GLY A 143 22.60 2.02 10.63
CA GLY A 143 23.39 0.80 10.82
C GLY A 143 22.56 -0.49 11.00
N SER A 144 21.24 -0.40 10.99
CA SER A 144 20.31 -1.52 11.13
C SER A 144 19.02 -1.26 10.34
N LEU A 145 18.13 -2.27 10.23
CA LEU A 145 16.76 -2.05 9.78
C LEU A 145 15.92 -1.45 10.91
N PRO A 146 14.87 -0.67 10.58
CA PRO A 146 13.95 -0.14 11.58
C PRO A 146 13.17 -1.28 12.27
N ALA A 147 12.67 -1.01 13.47
CA ALA A 147 11.65 -1.87 14.07
C ALA A 147 10.36 -1.78 13.25
N GLU A 148 9.77 -2.94 12.89
CA GLU A 148 8.50 -3.05 12.17
C GLU A 148 7.44 -3.63 13.10
N ILE A 149 6.36 -2.90 13.34
CA ILE A 149 5.23 -3.36 14.15
C ILE A 149 3.93 -3.18 13.34
N MET A 150 3.22 -4.25 13.11
CA MET A 150 1.91 -4.23 12.48
C MET A 150 0.88 -3.65 13.45
N MET A 151 0.28 -2.52 13.09
CA MET A 151 -0.68 -1.81 13.93
C MET A 151 -2.11 -2.32 13.73
N ALA A 152 -2.52 -2.60 12.49
CA ALA A 152 -3.85 -3.10 12.15
C ALA A 152 -3.84 -3.87 10.84
N THR A 153 -4.86 -4.67 10.61
CA THR A 153 -5.17 -5.23 9.28
C THR A 153 -5.78 -4.13 8.41
N GLY A 154 -5.43 -4.11 7.13
CA GLY A 154 -5.94 -3.16 6.17
C GLY A 154 -7.44 -3.28 5.94
N SER A 155 -8.00 -2.42 5.12
CA SER A 155 -9.43 -2.43 4.83
C SER A 155 -9.82 -3.48 3.77
N TYR A 156 -11.10 -3.78 3.69
CA TYR A 156 -11.70 -4.69 2.71
C TYR A 156 -12.52 -3.91 1.66
N ASP A 157 -13.66 -3.34 2.05
CA ASP A 157 -14.61 -2.67 1.16
C ASP A 157 -14.97 -1.24 1.59
N VAL A 158 -14.26 -0.70 2.56
CA VAL A 158 -14.36 0.71 2.95
C VAL A 158 -13.19 1.51 2.37
N SER A 159 -13.34 2.82 2.35
CA SER A 159 -12.33 3.73 1.82
C SER A 159 -11.15 3.91 2.78
N GLY A 160 -10.38 2.84 2.99
CA GLY A 160 -9.08 2.87 3.64
C GLY A 160 -7.95 2.91 2.60
N TRP A 161 -6.75 3.31 3.02
CA TRP A 161 -5.60 3.41 2.10
C TRP A 161 -4.91 2.08 1.82
N SER A 162 -4.99 1.13 2.76
CA SER A 162 -4.32 -0.17 2.69
C SER A 162 -5.34 -1.30 2.50
N PHE A 163 -6.21 -1.18 1.50
CA PHE A 163 -7.20 -2.21 1.21
C PHE A 163 -6.57 -3.49 0.67
N ALA A 164 -7.23 -4.63 0.92
CA ALA A 164 -6.86 -5.91 0.32
C ALA A 164 -6.92 -5.82 -1.22
N LEU A 165 -5.92 -6.41 -1.91
CA LEU A 165 -5.85 -6.42 -3.37
C LEU A 165 -6.59 -7.66 -3.88
N VAL A 166 -7.66 -7.43 -4.63
CA VAL A 166 -8.58 -8.47 -5.09
C VAL A 166 -8.52 -8.59 -6.59
N PRO A 167 -8.27 -9.78 -7.17
CA PRO A 167 -8.35 -10.01 -8.60
C PRO A 167 -9.82 -10.04 -9.05
N PHE A 168 -10.09 -9.41 -10.18
CA PHE A 168 -11.39 -9.37 -10.83
C PHE A 168 -11.27 -9.80 -12.29
N VAL A 169 -12.29 -10.53 -12.74
CA VAL A 169 -12.51 -10.91 -14.13
C VAL A 169 -13.93 -10.54 -14.55
N HIS A 170 -14.21 -10.55 -15.85
CA HIS A 170 -15.58 -10.39 -16.33
C HIS A 170 -16.49 -11.51 -15.81
N LYS A 171 -17.76 -11.23 -15.56
CA LYS A 171 -18.72 -12.22 -15.00
C LYS A 171 -18.83 -13.51 -15.84
N ASP A 172 -18.72 -13.38 -17.16
CA ASP A 172 -18.83 -14.51 -18.11
C ASP A 172 -17.51 -15.28 -18.27
N ASN A 173 -16.40 -14.84 -17.67
CA ASN A 173 -15.17 -15.57 -17.66
C ASN A 173 -15.33 -16.87 -16.85
N PRO A 174 -15.07 -18.08 -17.38
CA PRO A 174 -15.27 -19.34 -16.66
C PRO A 174 -14.24 -19.61 -15.57
N LEU A 175 -13.23 -18.74 -15.40
CA LEU A 175 -12.22 -18.89 -14.35
C LEU A 175 -12.88 -18.99 -12.97
N SER A 176 -12.51 -20.03 -12.22
CA SER A 176 -13.12 -20.35 -10.93
C SER A 176 -12.24 -20.03 -9.72
N LYS A 177 -10.92 -19.94 -9.91
CA LYS A 177 -9.92 -19.70 -8.83
C LYS A 177 -8.56 -19.33 -9.41
N LEU A 178 -7.69 -18.72 -8.60
CA LEU A 178 -6.31 -18.41 -8.93
C LEU A 178 -5.35 -18.73 -7.77
N THR A 179 -4.08 -18.88 -8.10
CA THR A 179 -2.98 -18.92 -7.13
C THR A 179 -2.10 -17.67 -7.24
N ILE A 180 -1.26 -17.42 -6.23
CA ILE A 180 -0.24 -16.36 -6.31
C ILE A 180 0.71 -16.60 -7.49
N GLU A 181 1.13 -17.85 -7.75
CA GLU A 181 1.98 -18.17 -8.89
C GLU A 181 1.30 -17.88 -10.24
N GLN A 182 0.00 -18.15 -10.37
CA GLN A 182 -0.75 -17.79 -11.58
C GLN A 182 -0.91 -16.28 -11.74
N LEU A 183 -1.13 -15.55 -10.65
CA LEU A 183 -1.11 -14.06 -10.69
C LEU A 183 0.26 -13.54 -11.13
N ASP A 184 1.35 -14.11 -10.63
CA ASP A 184 2.70 -13.78 -11.09
C ASP A 184 2.85 -14.08 -12.60
N GLY A 185 2.37 -15.23 -13.08
CA GLY A 185 2.39 -15.55 -14.51
C GLY A 185 1.66 -14.52 -15.37
N ILE A 186 0.50 -14.05 -14.91
CA ILE A 186 -0.37 -13.12 -15.64
C ILE A 186 0.18 -11.68 -15.59
N PHE A 187 0.45 -11.17 -14.40
CA PHE A 187 0.82 -9.75 -14.18
C PHE A 187 2.32 -9.49 -14.26
N GLY A 188 3.14 -10.52 -14.05
CA GLY A 188 4.60 -10.42 -14.05
C GLY A 188 5.23 -10.90 -15.36
N ALA A 189 6.55 -10.71 -15.44
CA ALA A 189 7.43 -11.19 -16.50
C ALA A 189 8.64 -11.94 -15.91
N GLN A 190 9.44 -12.55 -16.78
CA GLN A 190 10.69 -13.21 -16.38
C GLN A 190 11.62 -12.24 -15.64
N ARG A 191 12.34 -12.75 -14.66
CA ARG A 191 13.25 -11.97 -13.82
C ARG A 191 14.32 -12.83 -13.18
N ASP A 192 15.43 -12.21 -12.79
CA ASP A 192 16.60 -12.89 -12.21
C ASP A 192 16.59 -12.91 -10.68
N GLY A 193 15.57 -12.33 -10.05
CA GLY A 193 15.42 -12.27 -8.60
C GLY A 193 14.41 -11.22 -8.17
N GLY A 194 14.43 -10.89 -6.87
CA GLY A 194 13.59 -9.88 -6.26
C GLY A 194 14.23 -9.26 -5.02
N TRP A 195 13.63 -8.20 -4.51
CA TRP A 195 14.07 -7.56 -3.27
C TRP A 195 13.35 -8.17 -2.07
N ASN A 196 14.12 -8.81 -1.19
CA ASN A 196 13.68 -9.21 0.13
C ASN A 196 14.18 -8.18 1.14
N LEU A 197 13.30 -7.30 1.60
CA LEU A 197 13.66 -6.10 2.36
C LEU A 197 14.68 -5.26 1.57
N ASN A 198 15.92 -5.18 2.03
CA ASN A 198 17.00 -4.41 1.44
C ASN A 198 18.08 -5.27 0.77
N SER A 199 17.87 -6.57 0.64
CA SER A 199 18.80 -7.54 0.04
C SER A 199 18.18 -8.13 -1.23
N TRP A 200 19.04 -8.36 -2.24
CA TRP A 200 18.64 -9.06 -3.45
C TRP A 200 18.53 -10.57 -3.17
N ASP A 201 17.43 -11.18 -3.61
CA ASP A 201 17.11 -12.59 -3.44
C ASP A 201 16.94 -13.25 -4.82
N GLU A 202 17.91 -14.06 -5.22
CA GLU A 202 17.88 -14.80 -6.49
C GLU A 202 16.82 -15.91 -6.51
N SER A 203 16.34 -16.36 -5.34
CA SER A 203 15.29 -17.39 -5.27
C SER A 203 13.94 -16.90 -5.83
N ALA A 204 13.75 -15.59 -5.97
CA ALA A 204 12.60 -14.99 -6.63
C ALA A 204 12.73 -14.97 -8.18
N ALA A 205 13.81 -15.55 -8.73
CA ALA A 205 13.99 -15.68 -10.18
C ALA A 205 12.88 -16.51 -10.82
N ARG A 206 12.52 -16.16 -12.04
CA ARG A 206 11.45 -16.82 -12.79
C ARG A 206 11.71 -16.73 -14.30
N GLY A 207 11.72 -17.86 -14.99
CA GLY A 207 11.89 -17.91 -16.43
C GLY A 207 10.65 -17.50 -17.23
N PRO A 208 10.80 -17.27 -18.55
CA PRO A 208 9.70 -16.87 -19.44
C PRO A 208 8.64 -17.97 -19.65
N GLU A 209 8.97 -19.24 -19.45
CA GLU A 209 8.06 -20.37 -19.56
C GLU A 209 6.91 -20.32 -18.54
N LYS A 210 7.07 -19.58 -17.47
CA LYS A 210 6.03 -19.33 -16.45
C LYS A 210 5.13 -18.12 -16.78
N ASN A 211 5.37 -17.42 -17.90
CA ASN A 211 4.50 -16.34 -18.35
C ASN A 211 3.15 -16.91 -18.82
N ILE A 212 2.07 -16.36 -18.28
CA ILE A 212 0.69 -16.68 -18.66
C ILE A 212 0.13 -15.52 -19.47
N ARG A 213 -0.08 -15.72 -20.75
CA ARG A 213 -0.51 -14.68 -21.70
C ARG A 213 -1.85 -15.00 -22.37
N THR A 214 -2.31 -16.27 -22.27
CA THR A 214 -3.62 -16.69 -22.79
C THR A 214 -4.45 -17.38 -21.71
N TRP A 215 -5.75 -17.32 -21.87
CA TRP A 215 -6.70 -17.98 -20.96
C TRP A 215 -6.56 -19.51 -20.99
N GLY A 216 -6.15 -20.09 -22.14
CA GLY A 216 -5.90 -21.53 -22.25
C GLY A 216 -4.77 -22.02 -21.37
N GLN A 217 -3.75 -21.20 -21.09
CA GLN A 217 -2.68 -21.55 -20.15
C GLN A 217 -3.18 -21.69 -18.70
N LEU A 218 -4.37 -21.16 -18.41
CA LEU A 218 -5.08 -21.36 -17.14
C LEU A 218 -6.07 -22.54 -17.18
N GLY A 219 -6.06 -23.32 -18.26
CA GLY A 219 -6.92 -24.49 -18.44
C GLY A 219 -8.31 -24.18 -19.03
N LEU A 220 -8.56 -22.94 -19.51
CA LEU A 220 -9.81 -22.63 -20.16
C LEU A 220 -9.81 -23.13 -21.61
N THR A 221 -10.96 -23.67 -22.04
CA THR A 221 -11.11 -24.32 -23.35
C THR A 221 -12.12 -23.61 -24.25
N GLY A 222 -12.35 -24.13 -25.45
CA GLY A 222 -13.30 -23.56 -26.41
C GLY A 222 -12.88 -22.16 -26.85
N GLU A 223 -13.81 -21.24 -26.84
CA GLU A 223 -13.53 -19.84 -27.26
C GLU A 223 -12.45 -19.12 -26.46
N TRP A 224 -12.05 -19.66 -25.32
CA TRP A 224 -11.07 -19.06 -24.39
C TRP A 224 -9.64 -19.54 -24.64
N ALA A 225 -9.47 -20.69 -25.29
CA ALA A 225 -8.18 -21.39 -25.38
C ALA A 225 -7.03 -20.50 -25.88
N ASP A 226 -7.28 -19.78 -26.97
CA ASP A 226 -6.26 -18.96 -27.64
C ASP A 226 -6.42 -17.46 -27.38
N LYS A 227 -7.35 -17.07 -26.50
CA LYS A 227 -7.59 -15.65 -26.24
C LYS A 227 -6.51 -15.07 -25.36
N PRO A 228 -5.89 -13.96 -25.78
CA PRO A 228 -4.92 -13.25 -24.95
C PRO A 228 -5.60 -12.69 -23.72
N ILE A 229 -4.88 -12.69 -22.60
CA ILE A 229 -5.30 -12.04 -21.36
C ILE A 229 -4.96 -10.56 -21.46
N LYS A 230 -5.97 -9.69 -21.43
CA LYS A 230 -5.76 -8.25 -21.33
C LYS A 230 -5.58 -7.85 -19.87
N VAL A 231 -4.39 -7.42 -19.52
CA VAL A 231 -4.00 -7.10 -18.13
C VAL A 231 -4.19 -5.61 -17.88
N LEU A 232 -5.04 -5.28 -16.90
CA LEU A 232 -5.31 -3.91 -16.47
C LEU A 232 -4.76 -3.73 -15.05
N ALA A 233 -3.98 -2.68 -14.80
CA ALA A 233 -3.45 -2.42 -13.46
C ALA A 233 -3.30 -0.92 -13.18
N TYR A 234 -3.04 -0.60 -11.93
CA TYR A 234 -2.66 0.74 -11.52
C TYR A 234 -1.32 1.14 -12.16
N THR A 235 -1.15 2.43 -12.46
CA THR A 235 0.16 2.96 -12.84
C THR A 235 1.20 2.58 -11.79
N LEU A 236 2.37 2.16 -12.26
CA LEU A 236 3.48 1.67 -11.41
C LEU A 236 4.02 2.74 -10.45
N ASN A 237 3.62 4.00 -10.62
CA ASN A 237 3.92 5.09 -9.69
C ASN A 237 3.07 5.06 -8.41
N PHE A 238 2.01 4.24 -8.34
CA PHE A 238 1.21 4.07 -7.13
C PHE A 238 1.86 3.05 -6.18
N HIS A 239 1.49 3.13 -4.90
CA HIS A 239 1.96 2.16 -3.90
C HIS A 239 1.31 0.77 -4.02
N PHE A 240 0.11 0.67 -4.64
CA PHE A 240 -0.58 -0.61 -4.84
C PHE A 240 0.23 -1.62 -5.68
N PRO A 241 0.86 -1.23 -6.82
CA PRO A 241 1.76 -2.12 -7.56
C PRO A 241 2.97 -2.58 -6.75
N ARG A 242 3.51 -1.76 -5.86
CA ARG A 242 4.62 -2.18 -4.97
C ARG A 242 4.21 -3.32 -4.05
N ASP A 243 3.09 -3.15 -3.35
CA ASP A 243 2.58 -4.19 -2.45
C ASP A 243 2.19 -5.45 -3.21
N PHE A 244 1.64 -5.30 -4.42
CA PHE A 244 1.36 -6.44 -5.30
C PHE A 244 2.64 -7.16 -5.71
N ALA A 245 3.67 -6.43 -6.17
CA ALA A 245 4.94 -7.01 -6.57
C ALA A 245 5.67 -7.70 -5.41
N GLU A 246 5.62 -7.13 -4.20
CA GLU A 246 6.18 -7.76 -3.00
C GLU A 246 5.49 -9.10 -2.71
N LYS A 247 4.14 -9.13 -2.70
CA LYS A 247 3.37 -10.32 -2.33
C LYS A 247 3.24 -11.36 -3.45
N VAL A 248 3.32 -10.94 -4.71
CA VAL A 248 3.08 -11.81 -5.87
C VAL A 248 4.37 -12.13 -6.63
N PHE A 249 5.29 -11.16 -6.78
CA PHE A 249 6.53 -11.35 -7.54
C PHE A 249 7.75 -11.59 -6.66
N GLY A 250 7.58 -11.81 -5.34
CA GLY A 250 8.70 -11.94 -4.42
C GLY A 250 9.63 -10.72 -4.43
N GLY A 251 9.06 -9.51 -4.58
CA GLY A 251 9.84 -8.26 -4.66
C GLY A 251 10.53 -8.00 -6.00
N GLY A 252 10.25 -8.80 -7.04
CA GLY A 252 10.74 -8.55 -8.40
C GLY A 252 9.80 -7.61 -9.16
N TYR A 253 10.23 -6.44 -9.53
CA TYR A 253 9.39 -5.42 -10.16
C TYR A 253 9.33 -5.53 -11.70
N LYS A 254 9.36 -6.77 -12.23
CA LYS A 254 9.20 -7.04 -13.67
C LYS A 254 7.74 -7.33 -13.97
N TRP A 255 7.08 -6.36 -14.58
CA TRP A 255 5.68 -6.45 -14.96
C TRP A 255 5.48 -6.97 -16.37
N ASN A 256 4.29 -7.49 -16.64
CA ASN A 256 3.87 -7.91 -17.96
C ASN A 256 4.00 -6.73 -18.95
N GLU A 257 4.67 -6.96 -20.05
CA GLU A 257 4.98 -5.98 -21.10
C GLU A 257 3.76 -5.43 -21.83
N THR A 258 2.61 -6.14 -21.76
CA THR A 258 1.35 -5.72 -22.37
C THR A 258 0.38 -5.07 -21.39
N LEU A 259 0.86 -4.74 -20.19
CA LEU A 259 0.08 -4.12 -19.13
C LEU A 259 -0.52 -2.78 -19.58
N THR A 260 -1.82 -2.61 -19.38
CA THR A 260 -2.49 -1.31 -19.52
C THR A 260 -2.54 -0.62 -18.17
N GLU A 261 -1.87 0.53 -18.07
CA GLU A 261 -1.79 1.31 -16.83
C GLU A 261 -2.93 2.31 -16.69
N TYR A 262 -3.47 2.42 -15.47
CA TYR A 262 -4.50 3.37 -15.09
C TYR A 262 -4.03 4.29 -13.98
N SER A 263 -4.21 5.58 -14.20
CA SER A 263 -3.99 6.61 -13.19
C SER A 263 -5.31 7.33 -12.85
N ASN A 264 -5.34 8.04 -11.72
CA ASN A 264 -6.46 8.90 -11.41
C ASN A 264 -6.57 10.02 -12.44
N LYS A 265 -7.79 10.27 -12.91
CA LYS A 265 -8.14 11.31 -13.89
C LYS A 265 -9.26 12.18 -13.36
N VAL A 266 -9.56 13.21 -14.11
CA VAL A 266 -10.75 14.03 -13.92
C VAL A 266 -11.77 13.62 -14.98
N ARG A 267 -13.01 13.31 -14.54
CA ARG A 267 -14.15 13.12 -15.43
C ARG A 267 -14.88 14.45 -15.51
N ALA A 268 -15.19 14.92 -16.73
CA ALA A 268 -16.02 16.11 -16.92
C ALA A 268 -17.33 15.97 -16.12
N SER A 269 -17.71 17.02 -15.43
CA SER A 269 -18.96 17.15 -14.69
C SER A 269 -19.44 18.59 -14.83
N ASP A 270 -20.66 18.87 -14.43
CA ASP A 270 -21.17 20.24 -14.36
C ASP A 270 -20.46 21.02 -13.25
N GLY A 271 -19.28 21.55 -13.58
CA GLY A 271 -18.41 22.29 -12.68
C GLY A 271 -17.08 22.65 -13.30
N ASP A 272 -16.33 23.56 -12.67
CA ASP A 272 -15.16 24.21 -13.25
C ASP A 272 -13.98 23.29 -13.57
N TYR A 273 -13.84 22.14 -12.90
CA TYR A 273 -12.69 21.23 -13.08
C TYR A 273 -13.05 19.73 -13.05
N GLY A 274 -14.34 19.37 -12.95
CA GLY A 274 -14.80 17.98 -12.99
C GLY A 274 -14.61 17.23 -11.67
N LYS A 275 -14.94 15.93 -11.68
CA LYS A 275 -14.86 15.03 -10.52
C LYS A 275 -13.70 14.06 -10.64
N LEU A 276 -13.09 13.72 -9.50
CA LEU A 276 -12.08 12.69 -9.44
C LEU A 276 -12.64 11.35 -9.95
N TRP A 277 -11.98 10.81 -10.96
CA TRP A 277 -12.24 9.49 -11.52
C TRP A 277 -11.07 8.56 -11.18
N ASN A 278 -11.26 7.76 -10.16
CA ASN A 278 -10.21 6.91 -9.64
C ASN A 278 -9.80 5.83 -10.65
N ALA A 279 -8.53 5.45 -10.64
CA ALA A 279 -8.01 4.38 -11.47
C ALA A 279 -8.77 3.05 -11.27
N GLY A 280 -9.15 2.73 -10.01
CA GLY A 280 -9.95 1.56 -9.70
C GLY A 280 -11.33 1.55 -10.39
N ASP A 281 -12.03 2.70 -10.42
CA ASP A 281 -13.30 2.83 -11.15
C ASP A 281 -13.11 2.63 -12.65
N GLN A 282 -12.05 3.23 -13.23
CA GLN A 282 -11.74 3.11 -14.66
C GLN A 282 -11.46 1.66 -15.05
N MET A 283 -10.60 0.97 -14.29
CA MET A 283 -10.27 -0.44 -14.55
C MET A 283 -11.51 -1.33 -14.50
N MET A 284 -12.38 -1.14 -13.51
CA MET A 284 -13.59 -1.95 -13.36
C MET A 284 -14.63 -1.64 -14.45
N GLU A 285 -14.73 -0.39 -14.91
CA GLU A 285 -15.61 -0.03 -16.04
C GLU A 285 -15.14 -0.68 -17.35
N ASP A 286 -13.82 -0.72 -17.59
CA ASP A 286 -13.27 -1.33 -18.80
C ASP A 286 -13.26 -2.85 -18.73
N LEU A 287 -13.03 -3.43 -17.54
CA LEU A 287 -13.19 -4.86 -17.29
C LEU A 287 -14.61 -5.35 -17.59
N GLY A 288 -15.63 -4.57 -17.20
CA GLY A 288 -17.04 -4.90 -17.47
C GLY A 288 -17.45 -4.86 -18.94
N LYS A 289 -16.59 -4.31 -19.83
CA LYS A 289 -16.78 -4.25 -21.28
C LYS A 289 -15.96 -5.29 -22.06
N ASP A 290 -14.94 -5.87 -21.42
CA ASP A 290 -14.00 -6.79 -22.06
C ASP A 290 -13.91 -8.11 -21.29
N LYS A 291 -14.53 -9.17 -21.82
CA LYS A 291 -14.59 -10.47 -21.16
C LYS A 291 -13.21 -11.17 -21.03
N TYR A 292 -12.22 -10.72 -21.79
CA TYR A 292 -10.87 -11.27 -21.77
C TYR A 292 -9.91 -10.49 -20.87
N ALA A 293 -10.41 -9.46 -20.18
CA ALA A 293 -9.60 -8.66 -19.26
C ALA A 293 -9.53 -9.28 -17.85
N ILE A 294 -8.45 -8.95 -17.16
CA ILE A 294 -8.23 -9.19 -15.74
C ILE A 294 -7.64 -7.95 -15.07
N THR A 295 -8.01 -7.68 -13.84
CA THR A 295 -7.41 -6.62 -13.02
C THR A 295 -7.30 -7.03 -11.56
N TYR A 296 -6.63 -6.23 -10.76
CA TYR A 296 -6.71 -6.28 -9.29
C TYR A 296 -6.99 -4.90 -8.72
N THR A 297 -7.89 -4.83 -7.74
CA THR A 297 -8.22 -3.57 -7.05
C THR A 297 -8.89 -3.86 -5.70
N ALA A 298 -9.50 -2.86 -5.07
CA ALA A 298 -10.24 -3.02 -3.82
C ALA A 298 -11.67 -3.52 -4.05
N MET A 299 -12.22 -4.24 -3.08
CA MET A 299 -13.64 -4.63 -3.08
C MET A 299 -14.61 -3.44 -3.10
N LEU A 300 -14.18 -2.28 -2.67
CA LEU A 300 -15.00 -1.06 -2.76
C LEU A 300 -15.42 -0.70 -4.20
N TYR A 301 -14.69 -1.19 -5.21
CA TYR A 301 -14.99 -0.98 -6.63
C TYR A 301 -15.81 -2.13 -7.27
N ALA A 302 -16.12 -3.20 -6.50
CA ALA A 302 -16.81 -4.39 -7.01
C ALA A 302 -18.26 -4.15 -7.48
N GLY A 303 -18.88 -3.02 -7.14
CA GLY A 303 -20.26 -2.69 -7.51
C GLY A 303 -20.49 -2.35 -9.00
N LYS A 304 -19.51 -2.56 -9.87
CA LYS A 304 -19.67 -2.33 -11.32
C LYS A 304 -20.34 -3.53 -12.00
N PRO A 305 -21.12 -3.29 -13.07
CA PRO A 305 -21.77 -4.39 -13.81
C PRO A 305 -20.76 -5.29 -14.50
N ASN A 306 -21.15 -6.54 -14.70
CA ASN A 306 -20.41 -7.54 -15.47
C ASN A 306 -19.03 -7.93 -14.91
N VAL A 307 -18.77 -7.71 -13.63
CA VAL A 307 -17.52 -8.11 -12.99
C VAL A 307 -17.75 -9.13 -11.88
N LYS A 308 -16.75 -9.97 -11.65
CA LYS A 308 -16.71 -10.89 -10.50
C LYS A 308 -15.29 -11.04 -9.98
N THR A 309 -15.16 -11.36 -8.70
CA THR A 309 -13.90 -11.82 -8.11
C THR A 309 -13.83 -13.34 -8.09
N VAL A 310 -12.64 -13.89 -7.90
CA VAL A 310 -12.38 -15.33 -7.79
C VAL A 310 -11.60 -15.63 -6.51
N PRO A 311 -11.76 -16.82 -5.92
CA PRO A 311 -10.97 -17.27 -4.78
C PRO A 311 -9.49 -17.31 -5.10
N LEU A 312 -8.66 -16.99 -4.11
CA LEU A 312 -7.21 -16.98 -4.23
C LEU A 312 -6.56 -17.88 -3.18
N ALA A 313 -5.55 -18.63 -3.59
CA ALA A 313 -4.71 -19.44 -2.71
C ALA A 313 -3.23 -19.05 -2.84
N LYS A 314 -2.44 -19.29 -1.81
CA LYS A 314 -0.98 -19.13 -1.86
C LYS A 314 -0.35 -20.13 -2.83
N THR A 315 -0.84 -21.39 -2.81
CA THR A 315 -0.35 -22.50 -3.66
C THR A 315 -1.52 -23.26 -4.27
N ALA A 316 -1.25 -24.12 -5.26
CA ALA A 316 -2.27 -24.95 -5.90
C ALA A 316 -2.96 -25.93 -4.94
N ALA A 317 -2.31 -26.32 -3.85
CA ALA A 317 -2.89 -27.18 -2.81
C ALA A 317 -3.97 -26.46 -1.98
N GLY A 318 -4.08 -25.14 -2.08
CA GLY A 318 -5.00 -24.33 -1.30
C GLY A 318 -4.51 -24.06 0.14
N PRO A 319 -5.39 -23.70 1.06
CA PRO A 319 -6.83 -23.42 0.84
C PRO A 319 -7.06 -22.19 -0.04
N TYR A 320 -8.17 -22.22 -0.80
CA TYR A 320 -8.62 -21.08 -1.60
C TYR A 320 -9.62 -20.24 -0.80
N HIS A 321 -9.34 -18.97 -0.66
CA HIS A 321 -10.17 -18.04 0.09
C HIS A 321 -10.82 -16.99 -0.83
N MET A 322 -12.13 -16.83 -0.70
CA MET A 322 -12.82 -15.65 -1.24
C MET A 322 -12.38 -14.41 -0.46
N PRO A 323 -12.24 -13.26 -1.10
CA PRO A 323 -12.03 -12.00 -0.40
C PRO A 323 -13.34 -11.58 0.29
N THR A 324 -13.45 -11.91 1.56
CA THR A 324 -14.56 -11.49 2.44
C THR A 324 -13.99 -10.68 3.61
N LEU A 325 -14.87 -9.98 4.32
CA LEU A 325 -14.45 -9.23 5.51
C LEU A 325 -13.76 -10.15 6.52
N GLU A 326 -14.30 -11.36 6.72
CA GLU A 326 -13.80 -12.35 7.65
C GLU A 326 -12.42 -12.87 7.23
N THR A 327 -12.26 -13.27 5.96
CA THR A 327 -10.98 -13.83 5.49
C THR A 327 -9.87 -12.79 5.40
N VAL A 328 -10.22 -11.52 5.18
CA VAL A 328 -9.28 -10.39 5.23
C VAL A 328 -8.91 -10.07 6.67
N GLN A 329 -9.89 -9.93 7.58
CA GLN A 329 -9.61 -9.66 8.99
C GLN A 329 -8.81 -10.79 9.65
N ALA A 330 -9.17 -12.05 9.35
CA ALA A 330 -8.43 -13.23 9.82
C ALA A 330 -7.07 -13.43 9.13
N ARG A 331 -6.71 -12.59 8.13
CA ARG A 331 -5.46 -12.66 7.37
C ARG A 331 -5.27 -13.98 6.59
N GLN A 332 -6.38 -14.66 6.32
CA GLN A 332 -6.41 -15.89 5.52
C GLN A 332 -6.37 -15.58 4.01
N TYR A 333 -6.91 -14.43 3.60
CA TYR A 333 -6.86 -14.01 2.21
C TYR A 333 -5.43 -13.59 1.82
N PRO A 334 -4.80 -14.19 0.79
CA PRO A 334 -3.36 -14.03 0.52
C PRO A 334 -2.90 -12.61 0.24
N LEU A 335 -3.75 -11.76 -0.36
CA LEU A 335 -3.43 -10.38 -0.70
C LEU A 335 -4.04 -9.37 0.30
N THR A 336 -4.24 -9.79 1.53
CA THR A 336 -4.51 -8.89 2.66
C THR A 336 -3.31 -7.95 2.84
N ARG A 337 -3.57 -6.68 3.10
CA ARG A 337 -2.55 -5.67 3.39
C ARG A 337 -2.66 -5.22 4.83
N GLU A 338 -1.63 -4.58 5.30
CA GLU A 338 -1.52 -4.15 6.70
C GLU A 338 -1.12 -2.67 6.77
N VAL A 339 -1.32 -2.08 7.93
CA VAL A 339 -0.75 -0.79 8.31
C VAL A 339 0.22 -0.97 9.46
N TYR A 340 1.30 -0.22 9.43
CA TYR A 340 2.47 -0.44 10.27
C TYR A 340 2.86 0.81 11.05
N PHE A 341 3.55 0.58 12.16
CA PHE A 341 4.45 1.53 12.80
C PHE A 341 5.89 1.09 12.59
N TYR A 342 6.72 2.00 12.12
CA TYR A 342 8.18 1.82 12.10
C TYR A 342 8.81 2.72 13.14
N ALA A 343 9.80 2.21 13.87
CA ALA A 343 10.50 2.97 14.89
C ALA A 343 12.01 2.92 14.70
N ASN A 344 12.70 3.96 15.17
CA ASN A 344 14.15 4.01 15.14
C ASN A 344 14.74 2.91 16.01
N ARG A 345 15.73 2.23 15.43
CA ARG A 345 16.55 1.23 16.12
C ARG A 345 18.00 1.37 15.66
N LYS A 346 18.92 1.30 16.61
CA LYS A 346 20.35 1.14 16.33
C LYS A 346 20.81 -0.26 16.67
N PRO A 347 21.88 -0.77 16.03
CA PRO A 347 22.43 -2.07 16.35
C PRO A 347 22.78 -2.18 17.84
N GLY A 348 22.32 -3.25 18.49
CA GLY A 348 22.58 -3.50 19.91
C GLY A 348 21.84 -2.60 20.92
N GLU A 349 21.17 -1.55 20.48
CA GLU A 349 20.35 -0.71 21.35
C GLU A 349 18.92 -1.25 21.49
N LYS A 350 18.34 -0.99 22.67
CA LYS A 350 16.91 -1.23 22.92
C LYS A 350 16.07 -0.19 22.18
N LEU A 351 14.83 -0.57 21.85
CA LEU A 351 13.84 0.40 21.44
C LEU A 351 13.62 1.43 22.57
N ASP A 352 13.42 2.70 22.19
CA ASP A 352 13.10 3.73 23.16
C ASP A 352 11.92 3.31 24.05
N PRO A 353 12.04 3.40 25.39
CA PRO A 353 11.00 2.90 26.29
C PRO A 353 9.63 3.54 26.08
N LEU A 354 9.56 4.84 25.76
CA LEU A 354 8.29 5.53 25.51
C LEU A 354 7.66 5.04 24.21
N ILE A 355 8.48 4.83 23.17
CA ILE A 355 8.02 4.29 21.88
C ILE A 355 7.56 2.84 22.07
N ALA A 356 8.32 2.01 22.78
CA ALA A 356 7.93 0.65 23.07
C ALA A 356 6.60 0.58 23.85
N GLU A 357 6.39 1.49 24.79
CA GLU A 357 5.14 1.58 25.57
C GLU A 357 3.95 1.97 24.70
N TYR A 358 4.13 2.97 23.80
CA TYR A 358 3.08 3.37 22.87
C TYR A 358 2.73 2.24 21.90
N LEU A 359 3.72 1.52 21.39
CA LEU A 359 3.50 0.36 20.52
C LEU A 359 2.77 -0.77 21.25
N ARG A 360 3.10 -1.06 22.53
CA ARG A 360 2.35 -2.03 23.35
C ARG A 360 0.89 -1.62 23.51
N PHE A 361 0.64 -0.34 23.77
CA PHE A 361 -0.72 0.19 23.82
C PHE A 361 -1.46 -0.02 22.49
N ALA A 362 -0.85 0.37 21.38
CA ALA A 362 -1.49 0.32 20.05
C ALA A 362 -1.93 -1.12 19.66
N VAL A 363 -1.13 -2.15 19.97
CA VAL A 363 -1.44 -3.55 19.63
C VAL A 363 -2.22 -4.29 20.71
N SER A 364 -2.48 -3.66 21.85
CA SER A 364 -3.30 -4.22 22.94
C SER A 364 -4.80 -4.24 22.59
N ARG A 365 -5.60 -4.90 23.42
CA ARG A 365 -7.06 -4.88 23.28
C ARG A 365 -7.60 -3.45 23.28
N GLN A 366 -7.17 -2.58 24.17
CA GLN A 366 -7.60 -1.19 24.26
C GLN A 366 -7.26 -0.39 22.98
N GLY A 367 -6.06 -0.56 22.42
CA GLY A 367 -5.69 0.05 21.14
C GLY A 367 -6.53 -0.48 19.99
N GLN A 368 -6.79 -1.79 19.94
CA GLN A 368 -7.59 -2.41 18.88
C GLN A 368 -9.09 -2.11 18.99
N GLU A 369 -9.61 -1.82 20.18
CA GLU A 369 -10.95 -1.25 20.38
C GLU A 369 -11.07 0.13 19.69
N LEU A 370 -10.01 0.93 19.69
CA LEU A 370 -9.99 2.23 19.00
C LEU A 370 -9.95 2.06 17.47
N VAL A 371 -9.19 1.08 16.96
CA VAL A 371 -9.22 0.72 15.54
C VAL A 371 -10.62 0.30 15.11
N MET A 372 -11.27 -0.55 15.91
CA MET A 372 -12.66 -0.98 15.68
C MET A 372 -13.66 0.18 15.76
N LYS A 373 -13.50 1.09 16.74
CA LYS A 373 -14.32 2.29 16.89
C LYS A 373 -14.21 3.24 15.69
N ASP A 374 -13.00 3.42 15.16
CA ASP A 374 -12.76 4.24 13.97
C ASP A 374 -13.38 3.61 12.72
N GLY A 375 -13.27 2.29 12.57
CA GLY A 375 -13.92 1.50 11.53
C GLY A 375 -13.40 1.74 10.12
N LYS A 376 -12.20 2.30 9.93
CA LYS A 376 -11.55 2.42 8.61
C LYS A 376 -10.61 1.26 8.31
N TYR A 377 -10.09 0.64 9.35
CA TYR A 377 -9.23 -0.53 9.31
C TYR A 377 -9.84 -1.64 10.15
N LEU A 378 -9.31 -2.84 9.99
CA LEU A 378 -9.77 -4.02 10.72
C LEU A 378 -8.81 -4.27 11.90
N PRO A 379 -9.32 -4.59 13.09
CA PRO A 379 -8.47 -4.88 14.23
C PRO A 379 -7.63 -6.13 13.98
N LEU A 380 -6.50 -6.22 14.67
CA LEU A 380 -5.65 -7.40 14.69
C LEU A 380 -6.42 -8.60 15.29
N THR A 381 -6.07 -9.80 14.82
CA THR A 381 -6.45 -11.03 15.52
C THR A 381 -5.64 -11.17 16.81
N ALA A 382 -6.13 -11.97 17.76
CA ALA A 382 -5.41 -12.24 19.01
C ALA A 382 -4.02 -12.84 18.77
N GLU A 383 -3.89 -13.70 17.74
CA GLU A 383 -2.59 -14.28 17.35
C GLU A 383 -1.64 -13.19 16.84
N ALA A 384 -2.10 -12.34 15.92
CA ALA A 384 -1.31 -11.25 15.35
C ALA A 384 -0.88 -10.26 16.45
N ALA A 385 -1.79 -9.85 17.34
CA ALA A 385 -1.48 -8.94 18.43
C ALA A 385 -0.41 -9.51 19.38
N ARG A 386 -0.53 -10.80 19.77
CA ARG A 386 0.48 -11.46 20.60
C ARG A 386 1.84 -11.54 19.90
N ALA A 387 1.88 -11.84 18.61
CA ALA A 387 3.13 -11.85 17.84
C ALA A 387 3.81 -10.47 17.84
N GLN A 388 3.02 -9.40 17.69
CA GLN A 388 3.58 -8.04 17.75
C GLN A 388 4.10 -7.68 19.15
N LEU A 389 3.41 -8.07 20.22
CA LEU A 389 3.90 -7.85 21.58
C LEU A 389 5.22 -8.58 21.85
N ILE A 390 5.34 -9.83 21.42
CA ILE A 390 6.60 -10.60 21.52
C ILE A 390 7.73 -9.87 20.78
N GLU A 391 7.45 -9.32 19.60
CA GLU A 391 8.44 -8.57 18.84
C GLU A 391 8.84 -7.27 19.55
N ILE A 392 7.89 -6.50 20.09
CA ILE A 392 8.17 -5.30 20.88
C ILE A 392 9.03 -5.63 22.10
N GLU A 393 8.76 -6.73 22.79
CA GLU A 393 9.55 -7.18 23.95
C GLU A 393 10.98 -7.56 23.57
N LYS A 394 11.16 -8.30 22.48
CA LYS A 394 12.51 -8.62 21.95
C LYS A 394 13.29 -7.36 21.60
N LEU A 395 12.64 -6.39 20.96
CA LEU A 395 13.24 -5.10 20.60
C LEU A 395 13.54 -4.24 21.85
N GLY A 396 12.77 -4.40 22.92
CA GLY A 396 12.99 -3.75 24.21
C GLY A 396 13.99 -4.47 25.12
N ALA A 397 14.28 -5.76 24.89
CA ALA A 397 15.33 -6.50 25.58
C ALA A 397 16.71 -6.18 24.98
N ALA A 398 17.76 -6.12 25.83
CA ALA A 398 19.12 -6.02 25.30
C ALA A 398 19.42 -7.29 24.51
N SER A 399 19.90 -7.18 23.27
CA SER A 399 20.59 -8.27 22.63
C SER A 399 21.82 -8.58 23.49
N ARG A 400 21.82 -9.69 24.21
CA ARG A 400 23.08 -10.27 24.72
C ARG A 400 23.87 -10.57 23.47
N GLY A 401 25.04 -9.91 23.35
CA GLY A 401 25.86 -9.98 22.16
C GLY A 401 26.09 -11.45 21.75
N GLU A 402 25.67 -11.79 20.57
CA GLU A 402 26.28 -12.83 19.77
C GLU A 402 27.56 -12.19 19.20
N GLY A 403 28.57 -12.12 20.06
CA GLY A 403 29.95 -11.87 19.68
C GLY A 403 30.60 -13.22 19.45
N GLY A 404 30.97 -13.50 18.21
CA GLY A 404 31.70 -14.67 17.78
C GLY A 404 31.96 -14.59 16.30
#